data_1e9fb5a4241075991b4e6c4e9da1e520
#
_entry.id   1e9fb5a4241075991b4e6c4e9da1e520
#
_cell.length_a   1.000
_cell.length_b   1.000
_cell.length_c   1.000
_cell.angle_alpha   90.00
_cell.angle_beta   90.00
_cell.angle_gamma   90.00
#
_symmetry.space_group_name_H-M   'P 1'
#
loop_
_entity.id
_entity.type
_entity.pdbx_description
1 polymer ?
#
loop_
_entity_poly.entity_id
_entity_poly.type
_entity_poly.pdbx_seq_one_letter_code
_entity_poly.pdbx_strand_id
1 'polypeptide(L)'
;MINEKMYGLGDEPSAIRELFAYGMARKAEIGAENVFDFSIGNPSVPAPELVRETMLELLDMDPVALHAYSPAAGLPEVKEAIAAYLSERYDTTATSGHLYL
;
A
#
# COMPACT_ATOMS: atom_id res chain seq x y z
N MET A 1 -21.37 -26.57 -14.06
CA MET A 1 -22.28 -25.45 -13.80
C MET A 1 -21.41 -24.26 -13.41
N ILE A 2 -21.37 -23.21 -14.20
CA ILE A 2 -20.58 -22.00 -13.94
C ILE A 2 -21.54 -21.00 -13.29
N ASN A 3 -21.10 -20.31 -12.24
CA ASN A 3 -21.85 -19.20 -11.68
C ASN A 3 -21.61 -17.97 -12.57
N GLU A 4 -22.62 -17.57 -13.34
CA GLU A 4 -22.53 -16.48 -14.32
C GLU A 4 -22.14 -15.14 -13.69
N LYS A 5 -22.58 -14.84 -12.46
CA LYS A 5 -22.20 -13.64 -11.73
C LYS A 5 -20.70 -13.62 -11.41
N MET A 6 -20.16 -14.75 -10.96
CA MET A 6 -18.72 -14.85 -10.66
C MET A 6 -17.86 -14.83 -11.92
N TYR A 7 -18.35 -15.44 -13.00
CA TYR A 7 -17.72 -15.40 -14.30
C TYR A 7 -17.65 -13.94 -14.82
N GLY A 8 -18.78 -13.23 -14.80
CA GLY A 8 -18.85 -11.83 -15.24
C GLY A 8 -17.90 -10.89 -14.50
N LEU A 9 -17.70 -11.11 -13.18
CA LEU A 9 -16.72 -10.31 -12.40
C LEU A 9 -15.26 -10.50 -12.86
N GLY A 10 -14.94 -11.62 -13.50
CA GLY A 10 -13.61 -11.90 -14.07
C GLY A 10 -13.48 -11.51 -15.55
N ASP A 11 -14.58 -11.39 -16.26
CA ASP A 11 -14.63 -11.15 -17.71
C ASP A 11 -14.66 -9.65 -18.07
N GLU A 12 -15.06 -8.78 -17.13
CA GLU A 12 -15.07 -7.34 -17.36
C GLU A 12 -13.63 -6.77 -17.36
N PRO A 13 -13.17 -6.18 -18.48
CA PRO A 13 -11.86 -5.57 -18.53
C PRO A 13 -11.79 -4.34 -17.62
N SER A 14 -10.71 -4.23 -16.86
CA SER A 14 -10.44 -3.04 -16.05
C SER A 14 -9.80 -1.95 -16.90
N ALA A 15 -10.48 -0.83 -17.09
CA ALA A 15 -9.96 0.32 -17.83
C ALA A 15 -8.58 0.79 -17.30
N ILE A 16 -8.35 0.70 -15.99
CA ILE A 16 -7.06 1.04 -15.36
C ILE A 16 -5.96 0.07 -15.83
N ARG A 17 -6.25 -1.23 -15.88
CA ARG A 17 -5.29 -2.24 -16.34
C ARG A 17 -4.99 -2.10 -17.83
N GLU A 18 -6.00 -1.80 -18.63
CA GLU A 18 -5.83 -1.55 -20.07
C GLU A 18 -4.98 -0.31 -20.33
N LEU A 19 -5.22 0.79 -19.63
CA LEU A 19 -4.42 2.00 -19.72
C LEU A 19 -2.97 1.76 -19.28
N PHE A 20 -2.76 1.00 -18.22
CA PHE A 20 -1.42 0.63 -17.78
C PHE A 20 -0.70 -0.22 -18.83
N ALA A 21 -1.36 -1.23 -19.39
CA ALA A 21 -0.79 -2.08 -20.44
C ALA A 21 -0.47 -1.26 -21.70
N TYR A 22 -1.35 -0.34 -22.09
CA TYR A 22 -1.10 0.60 -23.17
C TYR A 22 0.12 1.49 -22.90
N GLY A 23 0.23 2.06 -21.70
CA GLY A 23 1.38 2.86 -21.28
C GLY A 23 2.70 2.09 -21.36
N MET A 24 2.71 0.83 -20.92
CA MET A 24 3.88 -0.03 -21.03
C MET A 24 4.27 -0.32 -22.49
N ALA A 25 3.30 -0.62 -23.33
CA ALA A 25 3.54 -0.84 -24.77
C ALA A 25 4.10 0.43 -25.44
N ARG A 26 3.52 1.58 -25.11
CA ARG A 26 3.96 2.87 -25.66
C ARG A 26 5.38 3.24 -25.24
N LYS A 27 5.75 2.98 -23.96
CA LYS A 27 7.13 3.16 -23.46
C LYS A 27 8.13 2.30 -24.24
N ALA A 28 7.76 1.08 -24.60
CA ALA A 28 8.60 0.19 -25.40
C ALA A 28 8.78 0.67 -26.86
N GLU A 29 7.77 1.37 -27.41
CA GLU A 29 7.78 1.84 -28.79
C GLU A 29 8.56 3.14 -28.98
N ILE A 30 8.35 4.13 -28.09
CA ILE A 30 8.88 5.50 -28.28
C ILE A 30 9.89 5.94 -27.21
N GLY A 31 10.24 5.06 -26.26
CA GLY A 31 11.11 5.36 -25.13
C GLY A 31 10.32 5.82 -23.89
N ALA A 32 10.75 5.37 -22.71
CA ALA A 32 10.07 5.65 -21.45
C ALA A 32 10.08 7.16 -21.10
N GLU A 33 11.11 7.88 -21.50
CA GLU A 33 11.29 9.32 -21.29
C GLU A 33 10.28 10.17 -22.08
N ASN A 34 9.64 9.58 -23.10
CA ASN A 34 8.67 10.25 -23.96
C ASN A 34 7.20 9.91 -23.58
N VAL A 35 6.99 9.15 -22.49
CA VAL A 35 5.65 8.76 -22.05
C VAL A 35 5.38 9.22 -20.62
N PHE A 36 4.45 10.13 -20.48
CA PHE A 36 3.94 10.61 -19.19
C PHE A 36 2.74 9.78 -18.78
N ASP A 37 2.99 8.73 -18.02
CA ASP A 37 2.00 7.73 -17.64
C ASP A 37 1.35 8.09 -16.30
N PHE A 38 0.08 8.47 -16.33
CA PHE A 38 -0.75 8.79 -15.17
C PHE A 38 -1.84 7.74 -14.90
N SER A 39 -1.70 6.54 -15.48
CA SER A 39 -2.70 5.46 -15.32
C SER A 39 -2.75 4.91 -13.90
N ILE A 40 -1.60 4.87 -13.22
CA ILE A 40 -1.45 4.37 -11.86
C ILE A 40 -0.58 5.34 -11.06
N GLY A 41 -0.92 5.53 -9.78
CA GLY A 41 -0.12 6.34 -8.85
C GLY A 41 1.13 5.59 -8.39
N ASN A 42 2.19 5.62 -9.18
CA ASN A 42 3.49 5.10 -8.77
C ASN A 42 4.32 6.18 -8.06
N PRO A 43 4.96 5.87 -6.92
CA PRO A 43 5.92 6.77 -6.31
C PRO A 43 7.05 7.10 -7.28
N SER A 44 7.35 8.40 -7.45
CA SER A 44 8.47 8.88 -8.28
C SER A 44 9.69 9.30 -7.47
N VAL A 45 9.57 9.24 -6.14
CA VAL A 45 10.66 9.52 -5.19
C VAL A 45 10.90 8.29 -4.31
N PRO A 46 12.14 8.03 -3.91
CA PRO A 46 12.44 6.93 -3.01
C PRO A 46 11.78 7.15 -1.64
N ALA A 47 11.43 6.06 -0.95
CA ALA A 47 11.03 6.14 0.44
C ALA A 47 12.17 6.74 1.30
N PRO A 48 11.85 7.44 2.40
CA PRO A 48 12.88 7.89 3.35
C PRO A 48 13.77 6.74 3.82
N GLU A 49 15.06 7.00 4.05
CA GLU A 49 16.02 5.97 4.49
C GLU A 49 15.58 5.29 5.81
N LEU A 50 14.91 6.04 6.68
CA LEU A 50 14.32 5.50 7.92
C LEU A 50 13.43 4.27 7.66
N VAL A 51 12.71 4.22 6.54
CA VAL A 51 11.87 3.05 6.19
C VAL A 51 12.74 1.81 5.99
N ARG A 52 13.87 1.96 5.29
CA ARG A 52 14.83 0.87 5.08
C ARG A 52 15.46 0.42 6.40
N GLU A 53 15.90 1.36 7.22
CA GLU A 53 16.51 1.10 8.52
C GLU A 53 15.54 0.32 9.42
N THR A 54 14.29 0.80 9.55
CA THR A 54 13.23 0.12 10.32
C THR A 54 12.95 -1.29 9.81
N MET A 55 12.90 -1.49 8.49
CA MET A 55 12.71 -2.83 7.92
C MET A 55 13.85 -3.78 8.29
N LEU A 56 15.09 -3.30 8.31
CA LEU A 56 16.24 -4.12 8.73
C LEU A 56 16.17 -4.47 10.22
N GLU A 57 15.80 -3.53 11.08
CA GLU A 57 15.59 -3.79 12.51
C GLU A 57 14.49 -4.82 12.76
N LEU A 58 13.38 -4.74 12.00
CA LEU A 58 12.29 -5.70 12.10
C LEU A 58 12.74 -7.13 11.74
N LEU A 59 13.66 -7.28 10.77
CA LEU A 59 14.18 -8.59 10.37
C LEU A 59 15.05 -9.25 11.46
N ASP A 60 15.56 -8.49 12.41
CA ASP A 60 16.30 -9.00 13.58
C ASP A 60 15.39 -9.47 14.72
N MET A 61 14.08 -9.27 14.61
CA MET A 61 13.09 -9.78 15.58
C MET A 61 12.95 -11.31 15.49
N ASP A 62 12.31 -11.89 16.52
CA ASP A 62 11.91 -13.30 16.45
C ASP A 62 11.06 -13.58 15.20
N PRO A 63 11.49 -14.51 14.33
CA PRO A 63 10.80 -14.76 13.05
C PRO A 63 9.33 -15.22 13.21
N VAL A 64 9.01 -15.91 14.31
CA VAL A 64 7.65 -16.35 14.57
C VAL A 64 6.77 -15.17 14.94
N ALA A 65 7.24 -14.28 15.80
CA ALA A 65 6.53 -13.06 16.16
C ALA A 65 6.37 -12.10 14.98
N LEU A 66 7.42 -11.94 14.17
CA LEU A 66 7.41 -11.06 13.00
C LEU A 66 6.35 -11.46 11.96
N HIS A 67 6.13 -12.76 11.76
CA HIS A 67 5.21 -13.29 10.76
C HIS A 67 3.87 -13.77 11.34
N ALA A 68 3.63 -13.53 12.63
CA ALA A 68 2.37 -13.89 13.28
C ALA A 68 1.20 -13.01 12.77
N TYR A 69 -0.01 -13.54 12.91
CA TYR A 69 -1.21 -12.73 12.69
C TYR A 69 -1.33 -11.61 13.72
N SER A 70 -1.59 -10.41 13.26
CA SER A 70 -1.98 -9.30 14.12
C SER A 70 -3.48 -9.36 14.45
N PRO A 71 -3.93 -8.69 15.53
CA PRO A 71 -5.35 -8.47 15.77
C PRO A 71 -6.02 -7.76 14.58
N ALA A 72 -7.29 -8.09 14.29
CA ALA A 72 -8.02 -7.53 13.14
C ALA A 72 -8.14 -6.00 13.17
N ALA A 73 -8.04 -5.37 14.34
CA ALA A 73 -8.07 -3.92 14.51
C ALA A 73 -6.68 -3.26 14.54
N GLY A 74 -5.62 -4.04 14.28
CA GLY A 74 -4.22 -3.63 14.39
C GLY A 74 -3.62 -3.82 15.78
N LEU A 75 -2.29 -3.78 15.86
CA LEU A 75 -1.54 -3.91 17.11
C LEU A 75 -1.77 -2.71 18.01
N PRO A 76 -2.07 -2.91 19.31
CA PRO A 76 -2.36 -1.81 20.24
C PRO A 76 -1.24 -0.78 20.31
N GLU A 77 0.01 -1.23 20.44
CA GLU A 77 1.21 -0.38 20.54
C GLU A 77 1.41 0.49 19.29
N VAL A 78 1.10 -0.03 18.10
CA VAL A 78 1.17 0.73 16.84
C VAL A 78 0.08 1.80 16.80
N LYS A 79 -1.14 1.43 17.22
CA LYS A 79 -2.26 2.38 17.30
C LYS A 79 -2.00 3.50 18.32
N GLU A 80 -1.40 3.18 19.45
CA GLU A 80 -1.03 4.17 20.47
C GLU A 80 0.03 5.14 19.94
N ALA A 81 1.07 4.63 19.28
CA ALA A 81 2.10 5.46 18.65
C ALA A 81 1.52 6.40 17.58
N ILE A 82 0.64 5.88 16.71
CA ILE A 82 -0.02 6.70 15.69
C ILE A 82 -0.93 7.75 16.33
N ALA A 83 -1.71 7.39 17.34
CA ALA A 83 -2.59 8.32 18.05
C ALA A 83 -1.81 9.47 18.73
N ALA A 84 -0.67 9.14 19.36
CA ALA A 84 0.21 10.13 19.96
C ALA A 84 0.77 11.08 18.90
N TYR A 85 1.29 10.55 17.80
CA TYR A 85 1.81 11.34 16.67
C TYR A 85 0.74 12.28 16.08
N LEU A 86 -0.48 11.77 15.84
CA LEU A 86 -1.56 12.57 15.28
C LEU A 86 -1.97 13.70 16.26
N SER A 87 -2.02 13.39 17.56
CA SER A 87 -2.39 14.37 18.58
C SER A 87 -1.37 15.50 18.66
N GLU A 88 -0.08 15.15 18.65
CA GLU A 88 1.01 16.14 18.68
C GLU A 88 1.06 16.96 17.37
N ARG A 89 0.96 16.28 16.21
CA ARG A 89 1.18 16.92 14.91
C ARG A 89 0.03 17.84 14.48
N TYR A 90 -1.20 17.51 14.87
CA TYR A 90 -2.41 18.18 14.41
C TYR A 90 -3.23 18.83 15.52
N ASP A 91 -2.67 18.93 16.72
CA ASP A 91 -3.34 19.52 17.92
C ASP A 91 -4.74 18.90 18.12
N THR A 92 -4.81 17.57 18.12
CA THR A 92 -6.07 16.83 18.29
C THR A 92 -6.01 15.93 19.51
N THR A 93 -7.14 15.32 19.88
CA THR A 93 -7.25 14.33 20.96
C THR A 93 -7.48 12.93 20.39
N ALA A 94 -6.62 12.50 19.45
CA ALA A 94 -6.70 11.15 18.92
C ALA A 94 -6.31 10.10 19.98
N THR A 95 -7.04 8.99 20.00
CA THR A 95 -6.73 7.83 20.86
C THR A 95 -6.65 6.58 20.01
N SER A 96 -6.02 5.52 20.53
CA SER A 96 -5.94 4.22 19.84
C SER A 96 -7.32 3.63 19.52
N GLY A 97 -8.37 4.00 20.28
CA GLY A 97 -9.75 3.60 19.99
C GLY A 97 -10.35 4.24 18.73
N HIS A 98 -9.80 5.34 18.24
CA HIS A 98 -10.22 5.99 16.99
C HIS A 98 -9.54 5.38 15.73
N LEU A 99 -8.63 4.41 15.90
CA LEU A 99 -7.83 3.84 14.81
C LEU A 99 -8.21 2.38 14.55
N TYR A 100 -8.27 2.04 13.30
CA TYR A 100 -8.40 0.68 12.77
C TYR A 100 -7.35 0.52 11.65
N LEU A 101 -6.46 -0.50 11.80
CA LEU A 101 -5.32 -0.72 10.91
C LEU A 101 -5.44 -2.05 10.15
#